data_cc18a1ae9decfce3314ae77eb29bd0a0
#
_entry.id   cc18a1ae9decfce3314ae77eb29bd0a0
#
_cell.length_a   1.000
_cell.length_b   1.000
_cell.length_c   1.000
_cell.angle_alpha   90.00
_cell.angle_beta   90.00
_cell.angle_gamma   90.00
#
_symmetry.space_group_name_H-M   'P 1'
#
loop_
_entity.id
_entity.type
_entity.pdbx_description
1 polymer ?
#
loop_
_entity_poly.entity_id
_entity_poly.type
_entity_poly.pdbx_seq_one_letter_code
_entity_poly.pdbx_strand_id
1 'polypeptide(L)'
;PSCLSKIDKAHNDHVCHLCKVEQLDDKAENQLLRMKNELTLQIKESLQLMDRRKEELVRLKRDVPLAESELKRLEQDYFKESHYWSSPQELAVGKIYREIGRLDEEIKRAYEDKKLIVVINELQERRDELQAEKNRLDDLIELYEEKEEVLKDKIYASVSSIAQELLQEDLPLQKEFMSPESVEFSFTDNSVYVNGSKNFSESSAVVLRHIFHLALLSASIENHSMRLPRFMMLDGIDDGGMEKERSHNLQEIIIDECSRYEHDYQLIFATSEINPKYSESEYIVGEYYSPDNYSLKIIE
;
A
#
# COMPACT_ATOMS: atom_id res chain seq x y z
N PRO A 1 -28.11 -12.26 1.65
CA PRO A 1 -28.53 -13.42 0.86
C PRO A 1 -30.03 -13.40 0.68
N SER A 2 -30.49 -13.60 -0.54
CA SER A 2 -31.91 -13.60 -0.90
C SER A 2 -32.73 -14.77 -0.33
N CYS A 3 -32.03 -15.75 0.26
CA CYS A 3 -32.67 -16.96 0.82
C CYS A 3 -33.04 -16.84 2.32
N LEU A 4 -32.71 -15.71 2.99
CA LEU A 4 -32.95 -15.48 4.43
C LEU A 4 -32.39 -16.57 5.38
N SER A 5 -31.55 -17.48 4.90
CA SER A 5 -30.88 -18.47 5.75
C SER A 5 -29.87 -17.81 6.66
N LYS A 6 -29.73 -18.33 7.89
CA LYS A 6 -28.73 -17.86 8.84
C LYS A 6 -27.33 -18.14 8.30
N ILE A 7 -26.51 -17.08 8.24
CA ILE A 7 -25.11 -17.23 7.90
C ILE A 7 -24.38 -17.72 9.15
N ASP A 8 -23.79 -18.91 9.06
CA ASP A 8 -22.93 -19.40 10.15
C ASP A 8 -21.73 -18.46 10.31
N LYS A 9 -21.60 -17.91 11.51
CA LYS A 9 -20.44 -17.09 11.84
C LYS A 9 -19.20 -17.97 11.78
N ALA A 10 -18.26 -17.61 10.93
CA ALA A 10 -16.96 -18.25 10.95
C ALA A 10 -16.32 -18.05 12.33
N HIS A 11 -15.84 -19.14 12.93
CA HIS A 11 -15.19 -19.10 14.25
C HIS A 11 -13.82 -18.43 14.24
N ASN A 12 -13.31 -18.01 13.05
CA ASN A 12 -12.06 -17.31 12.89
C ASN A 12 -12.31 -15.85 12.50
N ASP A 13 -11.81 -14.93 13.31
CA ASP A 13 -11.93 -13.47 13.10
C ASP A 13 -11.21 -12.95 11.83
N HIS A 14 -10.49 -13.83 11.14
CA HIS A 14 -9.69 -13.48 9.94
C HIS A 14 -10.30 -13.99 8.64
N VAL A 15 -11.49 -14.55 8.65
CA VAL A 15 -12.13 -15.15 7.47
C VAL A 15 -13.41 -14.40 7.11
N CYS A 16 -13.55 -14.01 5.85
CA CYS A 16 -14.77 -13.36 5.36
C CYS A 16 -15.99 -14.26 5.59
N HIS A 17 -17.02 -13.74 6.24
CA HIS A 17 -18.24 -14.49 6.56
C HIS A 17 -19.03 -14.96 5.32
N LEU A 18 -18.83 -14.32 4.16
CA LEU A 18 -19.53 -14.61 2.91
C LEU A 18 -18.74 -15.56 2.01
N CYS A 19 -17.49 -15.24 1.69
CA CYS A 19 -16.67 -16.02 0.77
C CYS A 19 -15.69 -16.97 1.44
N LYS A 20 -15.56 -16.93 2.77
CA LYS A 20 -14.66 -17.76 3.59
C LYS A 20 -13.16 -17.68 3.18
N VAL A 21 -12.80 -16.64 2.45
CA VAL A 21 -11.40 -16.35 2.13
C VAL A 21 -10.75 -15.68 3.32
N GLU A 22 -9.56 -16.12 3.70
CA GLU A 22 -8.73 -15.43 4.68
C GLU A 22 -8.45 -14.01 4.17
N GLN A 23 -8.82 -13.01 4.96
CA GLN A 23 -8.44 -11.64 4.68
C GLN A 23 -6.93 -11.53 4.91
N LEU A 24 -6.18 -11.51 3.82
CA LEU A 24 -4.76 -11.21 3.84
C LEU A 24 -4.60 -9.76 4.31
N ASP A 25 -4.19 -9.66 5.56
CA ASP A 25 -3.54 -8.53 6.22
C ASP A 25 -4.03 -7.08 5.99
N ASP A 26 -5.32 -6.82 6.20
CA ASP A 26 -5.78 -5.51 6.71
C ASP A 26 -5.13 -5.15 8.07
N LYS A 27 -4.49 -6.12 8.74
CA LYS A 27 -3.83 -5.91 10.02
C LYS A 27 -2.60 -5.02 9.91
N ALA A 28 -1.78 -5.18 8.89
CA ALA A 28 -0.56 -4.38 8.73
C ALA A 28 -0.91 -2.93 8.39
N GLU A 29 -1.87 -2.71 7.50
CA GLU A 29 -2.34 -1.37 7.12
C GLU A 29 -3.06 -0.68 8.28
N ASN A 30 -3.95 -1.39 8.97
CA ASN A 30 -4.61 -0.89 10.18
C ASN A 30 -3.62 -0.65 11.33
N GLN A 31 -2.56 -1.44 11.43
CA GLN A 31 -1.52 -1.27 12.43
C GLN A 31 -0.65 -0.04 12.12
N LEU A 32 -0.28 0.16 10.86
CA LEU A 32 0.40 1.36 10.38
C LEU A 32 -0.46 2.62 10.56
N LEU A 33 -1.75 2.54 10.27
CA LEU A 33 -2.67 3.64 10.47
C LEU A 33 -2.82 4.00 11.95
N ARG A 34 -2.90 3.01 12.83
CA ARG A 34 -2.91 3.21 14.30
C ARG A 34 -1.61 3.86 14.78
N MET A 35 -0.46 3.34 14.35
CA MET A 35 0.84 3.93 14.69
C MET A 35 0.97 5.37 14.19
N LYS A 36 0.53 5.65 12.96
CA LYS A 36 0.51 7.01 12.41
C LYS A 36 -0.36 7.94 13.24
N ASN A 37 -1.57 7.49 13.61
CA ASN A 37 -2.48 8.28 14.43
C ASN A 37 -1.94 8.52 15.83
N GLU A 38 -1.32 7.53 16.44
CA GLU A 38 -0.68 7.62 17.75
C GLU A 38 0.51 8.59 17.72
N LEU A 39 1.39 8.49 16.72
CA LEU A 39 2.49 9.44 16.53
C LEU A 39 1.99 10.86 16.28
N THR A 40 0.93 11.02 15.50
CA THR A 40 0.32 12.33 15.26
C THR A 40 -0.24 12.94 16.56
N LEU A 41 -0.86 12.11 17.40
CA LEU A 41 -1.35 12.53 18.70
C LEU A 41 -0.19 12.93 19.63
N GLN A 42 0.86 12.11 19.70
CA GLN A 42 2.07 12.40 20.50
C GLN A 42 2.76 13.69 20.05
N ILE A 43 2.87 13.93 18.75
CA ILE A 43 3.41 15.18 18.21
C ILE A 43 2.55 16.37 18.66
N LYS A 44 1.22 16.25 18.56
CA LYS A 44 0.29 17.30 18.96
C LYS A 44 0.38 17.60 20.46
N GLU A 45 0.44 16.57 21.30
CA GLU A 45 0.62 16.72 22.74
C GLU A 45 1.96 17.33 23.08
N SER A 46 3.06 16.93 22.42
CA SER A 46 4.38 17.50 22.58
C SER A 46 4.43 18.97 22.20
N LEU A 47 3.79 19.36 21.11
CA LEU A 47 3.67 20.76 20.69
C LEU A 47 2.90 21.59 21.73
N GLN A 48 1.78 21.07 22.24
CA GLN A 48 1.02 21.75 23.28
C GLN A 48 1.84 21.90 24.58
N LEU A 49 2.61 20.89 24.94
CA LEU A 49 3.51 20.93 26.10
C LEU A 49 4.63 21.97 25.90
N MET A 50 5.21 22.03 24.70
CA MET A 50 6.20 23.03 24.35
C MET A 50 5.65 24.46 24.45
N ASP A 51 4.44 24.68 23.96
CA ASP A 51 3.82 26.01 24.00
C ASP A 51 3.54 26.42 25.44
N ARG A 52 3.01 25.53 26.29
CA ARG A 52 2.85 25.79 27.73
C ARG A 52 4.18 26.13 28.41
N ARG A 53 5.24 25.37 28.10
CA ARG A 53 6.59 25.64 28.65
C ARG A 53 7.16 26.97 28.14
N LYS A 54 6.89 27.36 26.90
CA LYS A 54 7.27 28.68 26.38
C LYS A 54 6.56 29.80 27.12
N GLU A 55 5.25 29.67 27.36
CA GLU A 55 4.49 30.65 28.13
C GLU A 55 5.01 30.76 29.57
N GLU A 56 5.29 29.63 30.21
CA GLU A 56 5.87 29.57 31.55
C GLU A 56 7.26 30.22 31.57
N LEU A 57 8.08 29.97 30.56
CA LEU A 57 9.40 30.57 30.41
C LEU A 57 9.35 32.12 30.26
N VAL A 58 8.37 32.59 29.44
CA VAL A 58 8.12 34.05 29.30
C VAL A 58 7.68 34.66 30.65
N ARG A 59 6.78 33.95 31.34
CA ARG A 59 6.35 34.40 32.70
C ARG A 59 7.52 34.45 33.68
N LEU A 60 8.31 33.38 33.75
CA LEU A 60 9.47 33.33 34.65
C LEU A 60 10.53 34.40 34.31
N LYS A 61 10.80 34.63 33.02
CA LYS A 61 11.74 35.70 32.59
C LYS A 61 11.28 37.10 33.02
N ARG A 62 9.98 37.32 33.20
CA ARG A 62 9.43 38.54 33.72
C ARG A 62 9.45 38.60 35.25
N ASP A 63 9.08 37.51 35.89
CA ASP A 63 8.88 37.47 37.36
C ASP A 63 10.22 37.39 38.13
N VAL A 64 11.25 36.75 37.55
CA VAL A 64 12.60 36.68 38.16
C VAL A 64 13.24 38.07 38.38
N PRO A 65 13.32 38.94 37.36
CA PRO A 65 13.89 40.29 37.58
C PRO A 65 13.10 41.15 38.57
N LEU A 66 11.77 40.95 38.64
CA LEU A 66 10.93 41.63 39.61
C LEU A 66 11.27 41.18 41.04
N ALA A 67 11.36 39.87 41.24
CA ALA A 67 11.74 39.30 42.54
C ALA A 67 13.15 39.69 42.95
N GLU A 68 14.11 39.73 42.02
CA GLU A 68 15.47 40.17 42.27
C GLU A 68 15.50 41.66 42.67
N SER A 69 14.70 42.51 42.03
CA SER A 69 14.61 43.93 42.35
C SER A 69 14.01 44.15 43.74
N GLU A 70 13.00 43.33 44.09
CA GLU A 70 12.36 43.41 45.41
C GLU A 70 13.29 42.89 46.53
N LEU A 71 14.01 41.78 46.26
CA LEU A 71 15.03 41.29 47.17
C LEU A 71 16.12 42.34 47.43
N LYS A 72 16.62 42.98 46.37
CA LYS A 72 17.63 44.03 46.49
C LYS A 72 17.08 45.24 47.29
N ARG A 73 15.82 45.58 47.15
CA ARG A 73 15.18 46.64 47.97
C ARG A 73 15.11 46.24 49.43
N LEU A 74 14.63 45.03 49.73
CA LEU A 74 14.53 44.49 51.07
C LEU A 74 15.92 44.38 51.75
N GLU A 75 16.94 43.95 51.00
CA GLU A 75 18.31 43.94 51.46
C GLU A 75 18.81 45.33 51.83
N GLN A 76 18.50 46.36 51.01
CA GLN A 76 18.88 47.73 51.28
C GLN A 76 18.15 48.28 52.52
N ASP A 77 16.91 47.98 52.69
CA ASP A 77 16.11 48.38 53.85
C ASP A 77 16.60 47.70 55.12
N TYR A 78 16.90 46.39 55.06
CA TYR A 78 17.51 45.63 56.14
C TYR A 78 18.91 46.22 56.54
N PHE A 79 19.71 46.57 55.52
CA PHE A 79 21.01 47.19 55.77
C PHE A 79 20.88 48.56 56.48
N LYS A 80 19.89 49.34 56.13
CA LYS A 80 19.61 50.64 56.78
C LYS A 80 19.23 50.45 58.24
N GLU A 81 18.39 49.45 58.53
CA GLU A 81 17.95 49.16 59.90
C GLU A 81 18.98 48.44 60.75
N SER A 82 19.81 47.56 60.18
CA SER A 82 20.82 46.77 60.89
C SER A 82 22.10 47.56 61.17
N HIS A 83 22.32 48.71 60.53
CA HIS A 83 23.52 49.53 60.77
C HIS A 83 23.66 50.02 62.22
N TYR A 84 22.60 49.88 63.03
CA TYR A 84 22.64 50.22 64.45
C TYR A 84 23.22 49.11 65.40
N TRP A 85 23.33 47.83 64.91
CA TRP A 85 23.56 46.67 65.76
C TRP A 85 24.72 45.77 65.31
N SER A 86 25.27 45.91 64.10
CA SER A 86 26.32 45.00 63.57
C SER A 86 27.67 45.69 63.44
N SER A 87 28.71 45.00 63.80
CA SER A 87 30.07 45.49 63.56
C SER A 87 30.40 45.51 62.05
N PRO A 88 31.33 46.42 61.60
CA PRO A 88 31.74 46.44 60.20
C PRO A 88 32.27 45.10 59.67
N GLN A 89 32.85 44.28 60.57
CA GLN A 89 33.40 42.96 60.29
C GLN A 89 32.28 41.93 60.04
N GLU A 90 31.20 41.93 60.81
CA GLU A 90 30.06 41.03 60.61
C GLU A 90 29.32 41.32 59.26
N LEU A 91 29.21 42.58 58.90
CA LEU A 91 28.66 42.99 57.59
C LEU A 91 29.56 42.53 56.45
N ALA A 92 30.87 42.58 56.57
CA ALA A 92 31.82 42.10 55.57
C ALA A 92 31.73 40.57 55.41
N VAL A 93 31.70 39.83 56.54
CA VAL A 93 31.52 38.37 56.53
C VAL A 93 30.16 37.96 55.86
N GLY A 94 29.09 38.64 56.23
CA GLY A 94 27.78 38.39 55.63
C GLY A 94 27.74 38.65 54.12
N LYS A 95 28.51 39.65 53.62
CA LYS A 95 28.63 39.85 52.15
C LYS A 95 29.37 38.68 51.47
N ILE A 96 30.47 38.22 52.08
CA ILE A 96 31.25 37.10 51.55
C ILE A 96 30.43 35.81 51.49
N TYR A 97 29.67 35.48 52.55
CA TYR A 97 28.82 34.31 52.55
C TYR A 97 27.70 34.37 51.47
N ARG A 98 27.13 35.52 51.21
CA ARG A 98 26.18 35.70 50.15
C ARG A 98 26.81 35.50 48.75
N GLU A 99 28.02 36.02 48.56
CA GLU A 99 28.74 35.84 47.30
C GLU A 99 29.15 34.38 47.09
N ILE A 100 29.58 33.67 48.16
CA ILE A 100 29.80 32.22 48.09
C ILE A 100 28.53 31.49 47.68
N GLY A 101 27.40 31.75 48.34
CA GLY A 101 26.11 31.10 47.98
C GLY A 101 25.69 31.37 46.55
N ARG A 102 25.89 32.57 46.02
CA ARG A 102 25.61 32.93 44.63
C ARG A 102 26.54 32.15 43.67
N LEU A 103 27.79 32.07 43.94
CA LEU A 103 28.77 31.35 43.13
C LEU A 103 28.50 29.83 43.14
N ASP A 104 28.14 29.25 44.27
CA ASP A 104 27.77 27.84 44.39
C ASP A 104 26.53 27.51 43.53
N GLU A 105 25.54 28.39 43.52
CA GLU A 105 24.34 28.20 42.67
C GLU A 105 24.69 28.36 41.19
N GLU A 106 25.54 29.31 40.80
CA GLU A 106 26.02 29.44 39.42
C GLU A 106 26.79 28.22 38.95
N ILE A 107 27.69 27.70 39.82
CA ILE A 107 28.43 26.45 39.53
C ILE A 107 27.47 25.28 39.33
N LYS A 108 26.48 25.13 40.20
CA LYS A 108 25.48 24.08 40.08
C LYS A 108 24.71 24.16 38.75
N ARG A 109 24.23 25.35 38.39
CA ARG A 109 23.55 25.59 37.09
C ARG A 109 24.48 25.28 35.92
N ALA A 110 25.71 25.68 35.95
CA ALA A 110 26.67 25.39 34.90
C ALA A 110 26.89 23.87 34.68
N TYR A 111 26.88 23.08 35.77
CA TYR A 111 26.97 21.63 35.68
C TYR A 111 25.71 21.01 35.10
N GLU A 112 24.51 21.53 35.42
CA GLU A 112 23.24 21.08 34.83
C GLU A 112 23.19 21.41 33.35
N ASP A 113 23.58 22.62 32.95
CA ASP A 113 23.64 23.06 31.55
C ASP A 113 24.63 22.20 30.74
N LYS A 114 25.77 21.83 31.31
CA LYS A 114 26.75 20.95 30.67
C LYS A 114 26.14 19.57 30.36
N LYS A 115 25.38 19.00 31.29
CA LYS A 115 24.68 17.71 31.04
C LYS A 115 23.65 17.84 29.93
N LEU A 116 22.91 18.94 29.89
CA LEU A 116 21.92 19.20 28.81
C LEU A 116 22.60 19.31 27.45
N ILE A 117 23.77 19.96 27.36
CA ILE A 117 24.54 20.07 26.11
C ILE A 117 24.91 18.69 25.57
N VAL A 118 25.35 17.77 26.42
CA VAL A 118 25.68 16.40 26.01
C VAL A 118 24.47 15.70 25.43
N VAL A 119 23.32 15.75 26.11
CA VAL A 119 22.08 15.14 25.65
C VAL A 119 21.61 15.78 24.33
N ILE A 120 21.73 17.10 24.19
CA ILE A 120 21.37 17.80 22.95
C ILE A 120 22.23 17.31 21.78
N ASN A 121 23.55 17.19 22.00
CA ASN A 121 24.47 16.70 20.96
C ASN A 121 24.12 15.25 20.54
N GLU A 122 23.90 14.36 21.52
CA GLU A 122 23.51 12.97 21.23
C GLU A 122 22.19 12.91 20.45
N LEU A 123 21.21 13.73 20.79
CA LEU A 123 19.94 13.81 20.06
C LEU A 123 20.10 14.39 18.65
N GLN A 124 21.00 15.35 18.47
CA GLN A 124 21.32 15.91 17.17
C GLN A 124 22.00 14.87 16.26
N GLU A 125 22.99 14.16 16.77
CA GLU A 125 23.64 13.06 16.03
C GLU A 125 22.61 12.00 15.62
N ARG A 126 21.77 11.59 16.56
CA ARG A 126 20.73 10.60 16.27
C ARG A 126 19.70 11.08 15.23
N ARG A 127 19.32 12.34 15.32
CA ARG A 127 18.44 12.97 14.30
C ARG A 127 19.08 12.94 12.92
N ASP A 128 20.36 13.29 12.84
CA ASP A 128 21.10 13.38 11.58
C ASP A 128 21.29 11.99 10.95
N GLU A 129 21.57 10.95 11.77
CA GLU A 129 21.58 9.55 11.32
C GLU A 129 20.23 9.12 10.74
N LEU A 130 19.13 9.38 11.47
CA LEU A 130 17.80 9.02 11.04
C LEU A 130 17.36 9.78 9.79
N GLN A 131 17.77 11.05 9.65
CA GLN A 131 17.51 11.84 8.45
C GLN A 131 18.26 11.30 7.23
N ALA A 132 19.50 10.88 7.41
CA ALA A 132 20.29 10.26 6.34
C ALA A 132 19.66 8.92 5.88
N GLU A 133 19.24 8.07 6.83
CA GLU A 133 18.56 6.82 6.50
C GLU A 133 17.21 7.05 5.83
N LYS A 134 16.44 8.04 6.30
CA LYS A 134 15.19 8.44 5.64
C LYS A 134 15.42 8.84 4.19
N ASN A 135 16.41 9.72 3.94
CA ASN A 135 16.70 10.15 2.57
C ASN A 135 17.10 8.96 1.69
N ARG A 136 17.92 8.03 2.20
CA ARG A 136 18.29 6.81 1.49
C ARG A 136 17.08 5.94 1.12
N LEU A 137 16.11 5.84 2.02
CA LEU A 137 14.88 5.09 1.77
C LEU A 137 13.96 5.80 0.77
N ASP A 138 13.87 7.12 0.84
CA ASP A 138 13.11 7.92 -0.13
C ASP A 138 13.69 7.75 -1.56
N ASP A 139 15.03 7.81 -1.71
CA ASP A 139 15.72 7.57 -2.99
C ASP A 139 15.46 6.15 -3.54
N LEU A 140 15.42 5.14 -2.65
CA LEU A 140 15.10 3.77 -3.05
C LEU A 140 13.65 3.61 -3.49
N ILE A 141 12.71 4.26 -2.82
CA ILE A 141 11.29 4.25 -3.20
C ILE A 141 11.14 4.84 -4.60
N GLU A 142 11.70 6.02 -4.84
CA GLU A 142 11.66 6.68 -6.16
C GLU A 142 12.24 5.77 -7.25
N LEU A 143 13.39 5.15 -7.00
CA LEU A 143 13.99 4.20 -7.94
C LEU A 143 13.09 2.99 -8.25
N TYR A 144 12.38 2.46 -7.23
CA TYR A 144 11.49 1.33 -7.45
C TYR A 144 10.19 1.73 -8.15
N GLU A 145 9.65 2.92 -7.85
CA GLU A 145 8.49 3.48 -8.55
C GLU A 145 8.77 3.69 -10.04
N GLU A 146 9.94 4.25 -10.39
CA GLU A 146 10.36 4.37 -11.80
C GLU A 146 10.47 3.00 -12.50
N LYS A 147 11.07 2.02 -11.82
CA LYS A 147 11.20 0.66 -12.40
C LYS A 147 9.83 -0.02 -12.56
N GLU A 148 8.92 0.19 -11.62
CA GLU A 148 7.55 -0.33 -11.69
C GLU A 148 6.80 0.26 -12.88
N GLU A 149 6.90 1.56 -13.12
CA GLU A 149 6.28 2.24 -14.26
C GLU A 149 6.80 1.69 -15.60
N VAL A 150 8.12 1.60 -15.76
CA VAL A 150 8.74 1.02 -16.97
C VAL A 150 8.33 -0.45 -17.18
N LEU A 151 8.24 -1.22 -16.12
CA LEU A 151 7.81 -2.63 -16.20
C LEU A 151 6.34 -2.73 -16.57
N LYS A 152 5.50 -1.92 -15.99
CA LYS A 152 4.08 -1.83 -16.29
C LYS A 152 3.84 -1.51 -17.77
N ASP A 153 4.51 -0.49 -18.30
CA ASP A 153 4.38 -0.12 -19.72
C ASP A 153 4.79 -1.27 -20.64
N LYS A 154 5.86 -1.98 -20.32
CA LYS A 154 6.30 -3.15 -21.09
C LYS A 154 5.25 -4.27 -21.06
N ILE A 155 4.67 -4.55 -19.89
CA ILE A 155 3.64 -5.57 -19.73
C ILE A 155 2.39 -5.18 -20.52
N TYR A 156 1.96 -3.92 -20.41
CA TYR A 156 0.81 -3.42 -21.16
C TYR A 156 1.02 -3.55 -22.68
N ALA A 157 2.21 -3.15 -23.16
CA ALA A 157 2.56 -3.28 -24.58
C ALA A 157 2.57 -4.76 -25.03
N SER A 158 3.13 -5.67 -24.23
CA SER A 158 3.16 -7.12 -24.53
C SER A 158 1.76 -7.69 -24.62
N VAL A 159 0.92 -7.48 -23.60
CA VAL A 159 -0.48 -7.96 -23.59
C VAL A 159 -1.27 -7.38 -24.76
N SER A 160 -1.11 -6.10 -25.05
CA SER A 160 -1.78 -5.45 -26.19
C SER A 160 -1.37 -6.06 -27.52
N SER A 161 -0.07 -6.30 -27.72
CA SER A 161 0.46 -6.91 -28.97
C SER A 161 -0.09 -8.32 -29.16
N ILE A 162 0.00 -9.16 -28.12
CA ILE A 162 -0.51 -10.54 -28.18
C ILE A 162 -2.03 -10.54 -28.44
N ALA A 163 -2.78 -9.67 -27.75
CA ALA A 163 -4.21 -9.58 -27.97
C ALA A 163 -4.57 -9.12 -29.39
N GLN A 164 -3.77 -8.21 -29.99
CA GLN A 164 -3.92 -7.81 -31.39
C GLN A 164 -3.72 -8.99 -32.34
N GLU A 165 -2.65 -9.75 -32.16
CA GLU A 165 -2.35 -10.92 -32.98
C GLU A 165 -3.46 -11.99 -32.89
N LEU A 166 -3.91 -12.33 -31.69
CA LEU A 166 -4.96 -13.31 -31.46
C LEU A 166 -6.32 -12.87 -32.00
N LEU A 167 -6.65 -11.56 -31.91
CA LEU A 167 -7.90 -11.04 -32.48
C LEU A 167 -7.97 -11.15 -34.02
N GLN A 168 -6.80 -11.04 -34.69
CA GLN A 168 -6.75 -11.21 -36.15
C GLN A 168 -7.05 -12.64 -36.61
N GLU A 169 -6.90 -13.61 -35.71
CA GLU A 169 -7.21 -15.01 -35.99
C GLU A 169 -8.74 -15.31 -35.85
N ASP A 170 -9.54 -14.36 -35.28
CA ASP A 170 -10.98 -14.51 -35.20
C ASP A 170 -11.63 -14.47 -36.60
N LEU A 171 -12.80 -15.09 -36.73
CA LEU A 171 -13.57 -15.02 -37.95
C LEU A 171 -13.91 -13.56 -38.29
N PRO A 172 -14.01 -13.19 -39.61
CA PRO A 172 -14.23 -11.82 -40.04
C PRO A 172 -15.68 -11.32 -39.82
N LEU A 173 -16.18 -11.52 -38.61
CA LEU A 173 -17.51 -11.12 -38.18
C LEU A 173 -17.53 -9.74 -37.51
N GLN A 174 -16.42 -9.32 -36.92
CA GLN A 174 -16.26 -8.02 -36.29
C GLN A 174 -15.17 -7.22 -37.01
N LYS A 175 -15.57 -6.09 -37.57
CA LYS A 175 -14.68 -5.29 -38.41
C LYS A 175 -13.40 -4.83 -37.68
N GLU A 176 -13.54 -4.43 -36.43
CA GLU A 176 -12.46 -3.96 -35.59
C GLU A 176 -11.44 -5.07 -35.25
N PHE A 177 -11.86 -6.34 -35.29
CA PHE A 177 -10.97 -7.48 -34.99
C PHE A 177 -10.18 -7.93 -36.21
N MET A 178 -10.67 -7.64 -37.40
CA MET A 178 -9.97 -8.00 -38.66
C MET A 178 -8.64 -7.26 -38.84
N SER A 179 -8.53 -6.04 -38.31
CA SER A 179 -7.32 -5.24 -38.38
C SER A 179 -7.24 -4.34 -37.15
N PRO A 180 -6.92 -4.92 -35.97
CA PRO A 180 -6.78 -4.15 -34.75
C PRO A 180 -5.49 -3.33 -34.80
N GLU A 181 -5.61 -2.01 -34.83
CA GLU A 181 -4.47 -1.08 -34.78
C GLU A 181 -4.01 -0.86 -33.33
N SER A 182 -4.96 -0.93 -32.38
CA SER A 182 -4.68 -0.84 -30.94
C SER A 182 -5.63 -1.72 -30.16
N VAL A 183 -5.09 -2.38 -29.14
CA VAL A 183 -5.87 -3.00 -28.05
C VAL A 183 -5.40 -2.37 -26.75
N GLU A 184 -6.30 -1.67 -26.09
CA GLU A 184 -6.06 -1.01 -24.83
C GLU A 184 -6.96 -1.62 -23.76
N PHE A 185 -6.49 -1.66 -22.52
CA PHE A 185 -7.30 -2.17 -21.41
C PHE A 185 -7.12 -1.34 -20.15
N SER A 186 -8.17 -1.27 -19.36
CA SER A 186 -8.19 -0.56 -18.09
C SER A 186 -8.81 -1.45 -17.02
N PHE A 187 -8.02 -1.81 -16.03
CA PHE A 187 -8.53 -2.54 -14.87
C PHE A 187 -9.45 -1.66 -14.00
N THR A 188 -9.24 -0.35 -14.00
CA THR A 188 -10.08 0.59 -13.27
C THR A 188 -11.49 0.64 -13.82
N ASP A 189 -11.61 0.65 -15.15
CA ASP A 189 -12.92 0.72 -15.86
C ASP A 189 -13.47 -0.66 -16.19
N ASN A 190 -12.71 -1.72 -15.88
CA ASN A 190 -13.03 -3.10 -16.25
C ASN A 190 -13.43 -3.23 -17.73
N SER A 191 -12.62 -2.66 -18.60
CA SER A 191 -12.93 -2.54 -20.03
C SER A 191 -11.71 -2.82 -20.90
N VAL A 192 -11.97 -3.45 -22.06
CA VAL A 192 -11.00 -3.62 -23.14
C VAL A 192 -11.51 -2.85 -24.35
N TYR A 193 -10.62 -2.10 -24.99
CA TYR A 193 -10.90 -1.26 -26.14
C TYR A 193 -10.13 -1.80 -27.33
N VAL A 194 -10.78 -1.91 -28.47
CA VAL A 194 -10.14 -2.22 -29.75
C VAL A 194 -10.38 -1.05 -30.70
N ASN A 195 -9.32 -0.42 -31.16
CA ASN A 195 -9.36 0.80 -31.98
C ASN A 195 -10.22 1.91 -31.30
N GLY A 196 -10.13 2.03 -29.97
CA GLY A 196 -10.90 2.99 -29.18
C GLY A 196 -12.38 2.65 -28.95
N SER A 197 -12.89 1.53 -29.49
CA SER A 197 -14.26 1.05 -29.28
C SER A 197 -14.31 0.01 -28.15
N LYS A 198 -15.36 0.04 -27.32
CA LYS A 198 -15.63 -0.97 -26.29
C LYS A 198 -17.00 -1.64 -26.43
N ASN A 199 -17.84 -1.14 -27.34
CA ASN A 199 -19.18 -1.61 -27.51
C ASN A 199 -19.25 -2.56 -28.73
N PHE A 200 -19.28 -3.84 -28.45
CA PHE A 200 -19.36 -4.92 -29.45
C PHE A 200 -20.65 -5.70 -29.30
N SER A 201 -20.98 -6.58 -30.28
CA SER A 201 -22.03 -7.56 -30.10
C SER A 201 -21.70 -8.51 -28.93
N GLU A 202 -22.72 -9.17 -28.36
CA GLU A 202 -22.47 -10.06 -27.20
C GLU A 202 -21.44 -11.14 -27.52
N SER A 203 -21.57 -11.83 -28.67
CA SER A 203 -20.58 -12.83 -29.07
C SER A 203 -19.18 -12.26 -29.29
N SER A 204 -19.06 -11.05 -29.88
CA SER A 204 -17.76 -10.39 -30.03
C SER A 204 -17.17 -9.96 -28.70
N ALA A 205 -17.98 -9.55 -27.73
CA ALA A 205 -17.54 -9.23 -26.39
C ALA A 205 -17.04 -10.47 -25.64
N VAL A 206 -17.65 -11.64 -25.85
CA VAL A 206 -17.19 -12.92 -25.32
C VAL A 206 -15.82 -13.28 -25.90
N VAL A 207 -15.66 -13.26 -27.23
CA VAL A 207 -14.39 -13.50 -27.91
C VAL A 207 -13.31 -12.56 -27.38
N LEU A 208 -13.56 -11.25 -27.32
CA LEU A 208 -12.61 -10.25 -26.85
C LEU A 208 -12.16 -10.53 -25.41
N ARG A 209 -13.10 -10.92 -24.55
CA ARG A 209 -12.80 -11.26 -23.16
C ARG A 209 -11.85 -12.46 -23.05
N HIS A 210 -12.15 -13.53 -23.77
CA HIS A 210 -11.35 -14.75 -23.72
C HIS A 210 -9.97 -14.56 -24.37
N ILE A 211 -9.90 -13.84 -25.50
CA ILE A 211 -8.62 -13.48 -26.13
C ILE A 211 -7.78 -12.58 -25.21
N PHE A 212 -8.40 -11.60 -24.55
CA PHE A 212 -7.68 -10.77 -23.57
C PHE A 212 -7.13 -11.60 -22.41
N HIS A 213 -7.90 -12.53 -21.86
CA HIS A 213 -7.41 -13.43 -20.82
C HIS A 213 -6.29 -14.33 -21.32
N LEU A 214 -6.41 -14.86 -22.52
CA LEU A 214 -5.35 -15.66 -23.16
C LEU A 214 -4.08 -14.83 -23.36
N ALA A 215 -4.18 -13.59 -23.82
CA ALA A 215 -3.06 -12.69 -23.96
C ALA A 215 -2.38 -12.37 -22.60
N LEU A 216 -3.17 -12.26 -21.53
CA LEU A 216 -2.60 -12.13 -20.17
C LEU A 216 -1.81 -13.37 -19.77
N LEU A 217 -2.32 -14.57 -20.07
CA LEU A 217 -1.62 -15.82 -19.79
C LEU A 217 -0.31 -15.90 -20.60
N SER A 218 -0.37 -15.67 -21.92
CA SER A 218 0.80 -15.65 -22.81
C SER A 218 1.86 -14.69 -22.32
N ALA A 219 1.49 -13.44 -22.06
CA ALA A 219 2.41 -12.44 -21.53
C ALA A 219 3.01 -12.84 -20.18
N SER A 220 2.28 -13.54 -19.32
CA SER A 220 2.77 -14.04 -18.03
C SER A 220 3.77 -15.19 -18.17
N ILE A 221 3.66 -15.96 -19.24
CA ILE A 221 4.59 -17.06 -19.57
C ILE A 221 5.88 -16.49 -20.13
N GLU A 222 5.80 -15.51 -21.02
CA GLU A 222 6.95 -14.86 -21.65
C GLU A 222 7.70 -13.94 -20.67
N ASN A 223 6.98 -13.26 -19.78
CA ASN A 223 7.57 -12.29 -18.86
C ASN A 223 7.53 -12.76 -17.40
N HIS A 224 8.67 -13.25 -16.92
CA HIS A 224 8.82 -13.75 -15.55
C HIS A 224 8.61 -12.69 -14.46
N SER A 225 8.58 -11.40 -14.81
CA SER A 225 8.27 -10.31 -13.87
C SER A 225 6.77 -10.18 -13.60
N MET A 226 5.92 -10.76 -14.44
CA MET A 226 4.49 -10.82 -14.17
C MET A 226 4.19 -11.84 -13.06
N ARG A 227 3.53 -11.38 -12.00
CA ARG A 227 3.14 -12.21 -10.84
C ARG A 227 1.75 -12.83 -11.01
N LEU A 228 1.36 -13.16 -12.23
CA LEU A 228 0.13 -13.88 -12.50
C LEU A 228 0.37 -15.39 -12.40
N PRO A 229 -0.56 -16.16 -11.84
CA PRO A 229 -0.47 -17.61 -11.89
C PRO A 229 -0.57 -18.07 -13.35
N ARG A 230 0.28 -19.01 -13.73
CA ARG A 230 0.21 -19.67 -15.04
C ARG A 230 -0.90 -20.72 -15.08
N PHE A 231 -2.02 -20.34 -14.50
CA PHE A 231 -3.24 -21.15 -14.41
C PHE A 231 -4.42 -20.26 -14.79
N MET A 232 -5.27 -20.77 -15.68
CA MET A 232 -6.45 -20.07 -16.16
C MET A 232 -7.63 -21.02 -16.35
N MET A 233 -8.81 -20.56 -15.96
CA MET A 233 -10.07 -21.23 -16.24
C MET A 233 -10.95 -20.28 -17.04
N LEU A 234 -11.41 -20.74 -18.21
CA LEU A 234 -12.32 -20.02 -19.10
C LEU A 234 -13.66 -20.77 -19.11
N ASP A 235 -14.69 -20.17 -18.56
CA ASP A 235 -16.03 -20.74 -18.53
C ASP A 235 -16.89 -20.06 -19.58
N GLY A 236 -17.69 -20.87 -20.28
CA GLY A 236 -18.66 -20.39 -21.28
C GLY A 236 -18.00 -19.68 -22.46
N ILE A 237 -16.97 -20.29 -23.07
CA ILE A 237 -16.28 -19.68 -24.23
C ILE A 237 -17.19 -19.51 -25.45
N ASP A 238 -18.34 -20.18 -25.50
CA ASP A 238 -19.36 -20.13 -26.55
C ASP A 238 -20.65 -19.40 -26.11
N ASP A 239 -20.59 -18.65 -25.02
CA ASP A 239 -21.71 -17.84 -24.54
C ASP A 239 -22.02 -16.64 -25.47
N GLY A 240 -23.09 -15.90 -25.14
CA GLY A 240 -23.48 -14.68 -25.85
C GLY A 240 -24.10 -14.92 -27.22
N GLY A 241 -24.64 -16.12 -27.45
CA GLY A 241 -25.26 -16.50 -28.73
C GLY A 241 -24.23 -16.63 -29.86
N MET A 242 -23.03 -17.05 -29.52
CA MET A 242 -21.95 -17.25 -30.49
C MET A 242 -22.31 -18.32 -31.53
N GLU A 243 -21.97 -18.05 -32.78
CA GLU A 243 -22.13 -19.02 -33.85
C GLU A 243 -21.17 -20.21 -33.66
N LYS A 244 -21.62 -21.40 -34.03
CA LYS A 244 -20.86 -22.64 -33.85
C LYS A 244 -19.46 -22.57 -34.47
N GLU A 245 -19.36 -22.07 -35.71
CA GLU A 245 -18.08 -21.93 -36.42
C GLU A 245 -17.13 -21.00 -35.65
N ARG A 246 -17.65 -19.93 -35.06
CA ARG A 246 -16.84 -18.98 -34.30
C ARG A 246 -16.35 -19.57 -32.96
N SER A 247 -17.22 -20.33 -32.28
CA SER A 247 -16.84 -21.10 -31.10
C SER A 247 -15.72 -22.09 -31.39
N HIS A 248 -15.86 -22.84 -32.50
CA HIS A 248 -14.82 -23.78 -32.93
C HIS A 248 -13.51 -23.07 -33.26
N ASN A 249 -13.56 -21.91 -33.93
CA ASN A 249 -12.40 -21.11 -34.25
C ASN A 249 -11.71 -20.60 -32.96
N LEU A 250 -12.48 -20.13 -31.97
CA LEU A 250 -11.92 -19.70 -30.69
C LEU A 250 -11.21 -20.85 -29.94
N GLN A 251 -11.76 -22.08 -29.99
CA GLN A 251 -11.09 -23.27 -29.45
C GLN A 251 -9.75 -23.54 -30.17
N GLU A 252 -9.70 -23.37 -31.51
CA GLU A 252 -8.44 -23.50 -32.26
C GLU A 252 -7.43 -22.44 -31.86
N ILE A 253 -7.81 -21.16 -31.74
CA ILE A 253 -6.95 -20.07 -31.29
C ILE A 253 -6.35 -20.39 -29.91
N ILE A 254 -7.19 -20.85 -28.97
CA ILE A 254 -6.73 -21.19 -27.61
C ILE A 254 -5.69 -22.33 -27.64
N ILE A 255 -5.96 -23.39 -28.37
CA ILE A 255 -5.11 -24.57 -28.42
C ILE A 255 -3.81 -24.27 -29.18
N ASP A 256 -3.90 -23.57 -30.31
CA ASP A 256 -2.75 -23.21 -31.12
C ASP A 256 -1.82 -22.24 -30.38
N GLU A 257 -2.36 -21.26 -29.67
CA GLU A 257 -1.56 -20.38 -28.81
C GLU A 257 -0.89 -21.12 -27.66
N CYS A 258 -1.64 -21.95 -26.94
CA CYS A 258 -1.10 -22.75 -25.84
C CYS A 258 -0.02 -23.74 -26.28
N SER A 259 -0.07 -24.23 -27.52
CA SER A 259 0.92 -25.14 -28.07
C SER A 259 2.30 -24.50 -28.29
N ARG A 260 2.37 -23.17 -28.30
CA ARG A 260 3.61 -22.38 -28.49
C ARG A 260 4.37 -22.17 -27.16
N TYR A 261 3.74 -22.48 -26.01
CA TYR A 261 4.35 -22.21 -24.71
C TYR A 261 5.46 -23.20 -24.36
N GLU A 262 6.60 -22.67 -23.96
CA GLU A 262 7.77 -23.47 -23.57
C GLU A 262 7.82 -23.77 -22.06
N HIS A 263 6.98 -23.10 -21.26
CA HIS A 263 6.96 -23.22 -19.81
C HIS A 263 5.69 -23.90 -19.29
N ASP A 264 5.75 -24.45 -18.09
CA ASP A 264 4.62 -25.08 -17.42
C ASP A 264 3.48 -24.10 -17.23
N TYR A 265 2.30 -24.49 -17.68
CA TYR A 265 1.04 -23.77 -17.52
C TYR A 265 -0.12 -24.74 -17.40
N GLN A 266 -1.28 -24.23 -16.97
CA GLN A 266 -2.51 -25.00 -17.02
C GLN A 266 -3.64 -24.07 -17.47
N LEU A 267 -4.29 -24.40 -18.58
CA LEU A 267 -5.50 -23.74 -19.04
C LEU A 267 -6.62 -24.77 -19.13
N ILE A 268 -7.76 -24.46 -18.55
CA ILE A 268 -8.99 -25.27 -18.61
C ILE A 268 -10.06 -24.39 -19.19
N PHE A 269 -10.75 -24.83 -20.22
CA PHE A 269 -11.94 -24.14 -20.72
C PHE A 269 -13.14 -25.08 -20.81
N ALA A 270 -14.32 -24.53 -20.59
CA ALA A 270 -15.60 -25.21 -20.74
C ALA A 270 -16.36 -24.66 -21.95
N THR A 271 -16.97 -25.55 -22.70
CA THR A 271 -17.77 -25.25 -23.90
C THR A 271 -18.97 -26.18 -23.97
N SER A 272 -20.07 -25.72 -24.54
CA SER A 272 -21.25 -26.57 -24.76
C SER A 272 -21.07 -27.55 -25.95
N GLU A 273 -20.20 -27.19 -26.89
CA GLU A 273 -19.91 -28.03 -28.06
C GLU A 273 -18.40 -28.04 -28.38
N ILE A 274 -17.82 -29.21 -28.46
CA ILE A 274 -16.42 -29.43 -28.80
C ILE A 274 -16.23 -29.35 -30.30
N ASN A 275 -15.18 -28.67 -30.76
CA ASN A 275 -14.75 -28.68 -32.14
C ASN A 275 -14.41 -30.12 -32.55
N PRO A 276 -15.02 -30.65 -33.62
CA PRO A 276 -14.81 -32.01 -34.09
C PRO A 276 -13.35 -32.40 -34.33
N LYS A 277 -12.50 -31.43 -34.66
CA LYS A 277 -11.05 -31.59 -34.81
C LYS A 277 -10.38 -32.15 -33.54
N TYR A 278 -10.93 -31.86 -32.37
CA TYR A 278 -10.38 -32.23 -31.07
C TYR A 278 -11.20 -33.29 -30.33
N SER A 279 -12.27 -33.83 -30.92
CA SER A 279 -13.17 -34.75 -30.25
C SER A 279 -12.52 -36.05 -29.74
N GLU A 280 -11.40 -36.46 -30.32
CA GLU A 280 -10.63 -37.65 -29.93
C GLU A 280 -9.22 -37.26 -29.40
N SER A 281 -8.99 -36.00 -29.08
CA SER A 281 -7.68 -35.52 -28.64
C SER A 281 -7.45 -35.70 -27.12
N GLU A 282 -6.21 -35.65 -26.71
CA GLU A 282 -5.80 -35.68 -25.31
C GLU A 282 -6.23 -34.42 -24.51
N TYR A 283 -6.73 -33.39 -25.21
CA TYR A 283 -7.22 -32.16 -24.57
C TYR A 283 -8.56 -32.34 -23.87
N ILE A 284 -9.32 -33.42 -24.19
CA ILE A 284 -10.61 -33.68 -23.57
C ILE A 284 -10.42 -34.39 -22.24
N VAL A 285 -10.92 -33.77 -21.18
CA VAL A 285 -10.88 -34.33 -19.83
C VAL A 285 -12.29 -34.57 -19.31
N GLY A 286 -12.56 -35.82 -18.93
CA GLY A 286 -13.85 -36.21 -18.39
C GLY A 286 -14.82 -36.74 -19.41
N GLU A 287 -16.03 -36.99 -18.95
CA GLU A 287 -17.15 -37.50 -19.77
C GLU A 287 -17.95 -36.31 -20.33
N TYR A 288 -18.65 -36.56 -21.43
CA TYR A 288 -19.63 -35.59 -21.92
C TYR A 288 -20.83 -35.53 -20.95
N TYR A 289 -21.13 -34.35 -20.47
CA TYR A 289 -22.25 -34.08 -19.57
C TYR A 289 -23.45 -33.62 -20.37
N SER A 290 -24.60 -34.21 -20.07
CA SER A 290 -25.89 -33.93 -20.73
C SER A 290 -26.99 -33.83 -19.69
N PRO A 291 -28.21 -33.43 -20.06
CA PRO A 291 -29.36 -33.48 -19.15
C PRO A 291 -29.61 -34.84 -18.50
N ASP A 292 -29.12 -35.91 -19.11
CA ASP A 292 -29.24 -37.30 -18.60
C ASP A 292 -27.97 -37.81 -17.91
N ASN A 293 -26.84 -37.08 -18.00
CA ASN A 293 -25.56 -37.43 -17.40
C ASN A 293 -24.94 -36.18 -16.76
N TYR A 294 -25.25 -35.96 -15.48
CA TYR A 294 -24.79 -34.80 -14.71
C TYR A 294 -23.34 -34.94 -14.23
N SER A 295 -22.64 -33.84 -14.20
CA SER A 295 -21.26 -33.76 -13.64
C SER A 295 -21.23 -34.02 -12.13
N LEU A 296 -22.28 -33.65 -11.40
CA LEU A 296 -22.43 -33.92 -9.97
C LEU A 296 -23.33 -35.16 -9.79
N LYS A 297 -22.72 -36.28 -9.41
CA LYS A 297 -23.48 -37.48 -9.02
C LYS A 297 -23.82 -37.35 -7.52
N ILE A 298 -25.11 -37.29 -7.23
CA ILE A 298 -25.59 -37.39 -5.84
C ILE A 298 -25.28 -38.81 -5.39
N ILE A 299 -24.35 -38.94 -4.46
CA ILE A 299 -24.11 -40.21 -3.76
C ILE A 299 -25.21 -40.32 -2.73
N GLU A 300 -26.18 -41.23 -2.94
CA GLU A 300 -27.22 -41.59 -1.97
C GLU A 300 -26.61 -42.33 -0.76
#